data_dd51d49702b9842d538a1d9b5408eb0a
#
_entry.id   dd51d49702b9842d538a1d9b5408eb0a
#
_cell.length_a   1.000
_cell.length_b   1.000
_cell.length_c   1.000
_cell.angle_alpha   90.00
_cell.angle_beta   90.00
_cell.angle_gamma   90.00
#
_symmetry.space_group_name_H-M   'P 1'
#
loop_
_entity.id
_entity.type
_entity.pdbx_description
1 polymer ?
#
loop_
_entity_poly.entity_id
_entity_poly.type
_entity_poly.pdbx_seq_one_letter_code
_entity_poly.pdbx_strand_id
1 'polypeptide(L)'
;MKIDSRDVTGTAVFAALYVVINMVESFVVGSPVFTYGPIQLRIADALIALAALFGWPVVGGVTLGCFVTNAYYFLGAPDVIFGPVANLVAAYLIMYLRKRRLLACVVGALPIGLIVGGYLWLFFPPPEVFGTLPAWAGMIVSITVSSLIAVAVIGYLVLSVLSRPNIIEPLKSRGLKVVAEK
;
A
#
# COMPACT_ATOMS: atom_id res chain seq x y z
N MET A 1 0.61 -19.94 13.53
CA MET A 1 -0.59 -19.07 13.45
C MET A 1 -1.68 -19.89 12.75
N LYS A 2 -2.84 -20.10 13.39
CA LYS A 2 -3.97 -20.76 12.70
C LYS A 2 -4.76 -19.68 11.97
N ILE A 3 -4.82 -19.77 10.64
CA ILE A 3 -5.67 -18.93 9.81
C ILE A 3 -7.10 -19.43 10.01
N ASP A 4 -8.02 -18.55 10.35
CA ASP A 4 -9.44 -18.89 10.47
C ASP A 4 -10.26 -18.20 9.35
N SER A 5 -11.57 -18.52 9.29
CA SER A 5 -12.46 -17.98 8.27
C SER A 5 -12.54 -16.43 8.30
N ARG A 6 -12.35 -15.82 9.48
CA ARG A 6 -12.36 -14.35 9.63
C ARG A 6 -11.13 -13.72 8.99
N ASP A 7 -9.98 -14.39 9.07
CA ASP A 7 -8.75 -13.90 8.42
C ASP A 7 -8.91 -13.93 6.89
N VAL A 8 -9.51 -15.00 6.36
CA VAL A 8 -9.80 -15.13 4.91
C VAL A 8 -10.79 -14.06 4.45
N THR A 9 -11.89 -13.88 5.19
CA THR A 9 -12.90 -12.84 4.87
C THR A 9 -12.27 -11.45 4.95
N GLY A 10 -11.49 -11.16 5.98
CA GLY A 10 -10.77 -9.89 6.10
C GLY A 10 -9.84 -9.63 4.92
N THR A 11 -9.06 -10.66 4.51
CA THR A 11 -8.19 -10.57 3.33
C THR A 11 -8.97 -10.24 2.07
N ALA A 12 -10.11 -10.90 1.84
CA ALA A 12 -10.96 -10.64 0.68
C ALA A 12 -11.53 -9.20 0.70
N VAL A 13 -11.96 -8.71 1.86
CA VAL A 13 -12.47 -7.35 2.02
C VAL A 13 -11.38 -6.32 1.73
N PHE A 14 -10.17 -6.48 2.29
CA PHE A 14 -9.07 -5.54 2.02
C PHE A 14 -8.59 -5.60 0.57
N ALA A 15 -8.60 -6.78 -0.07
CA ALA A 15 -8.31 -6.90 -1.50
C ALA A 15 -9.34 -6.16 -2.34
N ALA A 16 -10.63 -6.35 -2.07
CA ALA A 16 -11.70 -5.67 -2.77
C ALA A 16 -11.63 -4.13 -2.57
N LEU A 17 -11.39 -3.66 -1.34
CA LEU A 17 -11.22 -2.23 -1.06
C LEU A 17 -10.04 -1.64 -1.83
N TYR A 18 -8.91 -2.34 -1.85
CA TYR A 18 -7.72 -1.90 -2.59
C TYR A 18 -8.02 -1.75 -4.09
N VAL A 19 -8.66 -2.77 -4.69
CA VAL A 19 -9.07 -2.75 -6.11
C VAL A 19 -10.03 -1.60 -6.39
N VAL A 20 -11.08 -1.47 -5.58
CA VAL A 20 -12.11 -0.43 -5.78
C VAL A 20 -11.50 0.97 -5.67
N ILE A 21 -10.67 1.24 -4.66
CA ILE A 21 -10.04 2.55 -4.48
C ILE A 21 -9.14 2.86 -5.69
N ASN A 22 -8.32 1.92 -6.16
CA ASN A 22 -7.49 2.13 -7.35
C ASN A 22 -8.31 2.40 -8.62
N MET A 23 -9.40 1.66 -8.82
CA MET A 23 -10.26 1.88 -9.98
C MET A 23 -10.96 3.23 -9.93
N VAL A 24 -11.50 3.61 -8.76
CA VAL A 24 -12.15 4.91 -8.56
C VAL A 24 -11.12 6.04 -8.76
N GLU A 25 -9.93 5.90 -8.20
CA GLU A 25 -8.85 6.89 -8.35
C GLU A 25 -8.49 7.08 -9.82
N SER A 26 -8.25 5.99 -10.56
CA SER A 26 -7.92 6.04 -11.99
C SER A 26 -9.05 6.66 -12.83
N PHE A 27 -10.31 6.42 -12.45
CA PHE A 27 -11.47 7.00 -13.12
C PHE A 27 -11.63 8.50 -12.81
N VAL A 28 -11.48 8.89 -11.55
CA VAL A 28 -11.66 10.30 -11.10
C VAL A 28 -10.55 11.20 -11.64
N VAL A 29 -9.31 10.70 -11.65
CA VAL A 29 -8.16 11.44 -12.19
C VAL A 29 -8.19 11.48 -13.73
N GLY A 30 -9.03 10.65 -14.35
CA GLY A 30 -9.21 10.59 -15.82
C GLY A 30 -8.00 10.03 -16.57
N SER A 31 -6.98 9.57 -15.85
CA SER A 31 -5.79 8.95 -16.44
C SER A 31 -5.13 7.99 -15.47
N PRO A 32 -4.84 6.76 -15.88
CA PRO A 32 -4.09 5.81 -15.06
C PRO A 32 -2.62 6.24 -14.84
N VAL A 33 -2.14 7.27 -15.55
CA VAL A 33 -0.74 7.74 -15.46
C VAL A 33 -0.37 8.19 -14.05
N PHE A 34 -1.28 8.78 -13.28
CA PHE A 34 -1.01 9.17 -11.90
C PHE A 34 -0.97 7.98 -10.94
N THR A 35 -1.79 6.96 -11.19
CA THR A 35 -1.88 5.76 -10.35
C THR A 35 -0.81 4.72 -10.70
N TYR A 36 -0.39 4.67 -11.98
CA TYR A 36 0.55 3.66 -12.51
C TYR A 36 1.76 4.26 -13.24
N GLY A 37 1.89 5.57 -13.29
CA GLY A 37 2.96 6.28 -13.99
C GLY A 37 4.14 6.67 -13.09
N PRO A 38 4.96 7.65 -13.51
CA PRO A 38 6.22 7.99 -12.85
C PRO A 38 6.08 8.66 -11.47
N ILE A 39 4.90 9.12 -11.09
CA ILE A 39 4.62 9.68 -9.75
C ILE A 39 3.98 8.63 -8.86
N GLN A 40 3.12 7.76 -9.38
CA GLN A 40 2.42 6.68 -8.67
C GLN A 40 1.85 7.05 -7.29
N LEU A 41 1.08 8.12 -7.19
CA LEU A 41 0.39 8.44 -5.96
C LEU A 41 -0.89 7.56 -5.86
N ARG A 42 -0.75 6.36 -5.35
CA ARG A 42 -1.85 5.41 -5.13
C ARG A 42 -2.48 5.65 -3.76
N ILE A 43 -3.68 6.21 -3.71
CA ILE A 43 -4.42 6.38 -2.44
C ILE A 43 -4.74 5.03 -1.79
N ALA A 44 -4.93 3.98 -2.58
CA ALA A 44 -5.14 2.63 -2.09
C ALA A 44 -3.99 2.12 -1.22
N ASP A 45 -2.75 2.60 -1.42
CA ASP A 45 -1.60 2.23 -0.60
C ASP A 45 -1.73 2.74 0.85
N ALA A 46 -2.62 3.70 1.13
CA ALA A 46 -2.96 4.08 2.50
C ALA A 46 -3.51 2.90 3.33
N LEU A 47 -4.15 1.91 2.68
CA LEU A 47 -4.62 0.69 3.35
C LEU A 47 -3.47 -0.14 3.94
N ILE A 48 -2.26 -0.04 3.38
CA ILE A 48 -1.07 -0.76 3.86
C ILE A 48 -0.79 -0.43 5.33
N ALA A 49 -1.01 0.83 5.74
CA ALA A 49 -0.83 1.27 7.12
C ALA A 49 -1.72 0.49 8.11
N LEU A 50 -2.88 0.02 7.67
CA LEU A 50 -3.82 -0.73 8.49
C LEU A 50 -3.30 -2.13 8.89
N ALA A 51 -2.19 -2.59 8.31
CA ALA A 51 -1.51 -3.80 8.74
C ALA A 51 -1.03 -3.70 10.20
N ALA A 52 -0.76 -2.49 10.71
CA ALA A 52 -0.47 -2.26 12.12
C ALA A 52 -1.65 -2.60 13.05
N LEU A 53 -2.88 -2.52 12.57
CA LEU A 53 -4.10 -2.71 13.35
C LEU A 53 -4.73 -4.08 13.15
N PHE A 54 -4.79 -4.55 11.91
CA PHE A 54 -5.50 -5.78 11.54
C PHE A 54 -4.57 -6.95 11.17
N GLY A 55 -3.26 -6.68 10.98
CA GLY A 55 -2.27 -7.72 10.75
C GLY A 55 -2.40 -8.44 9.39
N TRP A 56 -2.33 -9.77 9.40
CA TRP A 56 -2.27 -10.61 8.20
C TRP A 56 -3.41 -10.43 7.19
N PRO A 57 -4.68 -10.18 7.60
CA PRO A 57 -5.74 -9.87 6.64
C PRO A 57 -5.42 -8.69 5.72
N VAL A 58 -4.79 -7.64 6.26
CA VAL A 58 -4.35 -6.49 5.45
C VAL A 58 -3.16 -6.87 4.59
N VAL A 59 -2.16 -7.56 5.16
CA VAL A 59 -0.96 -8.00 4.41
C VAL A 59 -1.37 -8.78 3.16
N GLY A 60 -2.20 -9.81 3.33
CA GLY A 60 -2.72 -10.60 2.21
C GLY A 60 -3.62 -9.80 1.27
N GLY A 61 -4.50 -8.97 1.84
CA GLY A 61 -5.49 -8.20 1.08
C GLY A 61 -4.85 -7.18 0.14
N VAL A 62 -3.94 -6.34 0.64
CA VAL A 62 -3.27 -5.33 -0.20
C VAL A 62 -2.35 -5.96 -1.25
N THR A 63 -1.74 -7.11 -0.94
CA THR A 63 -0.92 -7.87 -1.89
C THR A 63 -1.77 -8.41 -3.03
N LEU A 64 -2.88 -9.08 -2.72
CA LEU A 64 -3.81 -9.63 -3.73
C LEU A 64 -4.49 -8.51 -4.52
N GLY A 65 -4.91 -7.43 -3.85
CA GLY A 65 -5.51 -6.27 -4.51
C GLY A 65 -4.55 -5.62 -5.49
N CYS A 66 -3.29 -5.43 -5.11
CA CYS A 66 -2.25 -4.90 -5.99
C CYS A 66 -1.99 -5.84 -7.18
N PHE A 67 -1.95 -7.16 -6.96
CA PHE A 67 -1.82 -8.13 -8.05
C PHE A 67 -2.97 -7.99 -9.06
N VAL A 68 -4.21 -7.94 -8.58
CA VAL A 68 -5.40 -7.81 -9.45
C VAL A 68 -5.37 -6.50 -10.24
N THR A 69 -5.06 -5.37 -9.60
CA THR A 69 -5.03 -4.06 -10.27
C THR A 69 -3.88 -3.95 -11.27
N ASN A 70 -2.68 -4.43 -10.93
CA ASN A 70 -1.54 -4.40 -11.85
C ASN A 70 -1.73 -5.39 -13.01
N ALA A 71 -2.44 -6.52 -12.80
CA ALA A 71 -2.82 -7.41 -13.89
C ALA A 71 -3.90 -6.81 -14.80
N TYR A 72 -4.82 -6.02 -14.25
CA TYR A 72 -5.86 -5.33 -15.03
C TYR A 72 -5.29 -4.16 -15.86
N TYR A 73 -4.48 -3.30 -15.24
CA TYR A 73 -3.79 -2.19 -15.91
C TYR A 73 -2.40 -2.62 -16.41
N PHE A 74 -2.30 -3.74 -17.05
CA PHE A 74 -1.07 -4.42 -17.42
C PHE A 74 -0.01 -3.50 -18.03
N LEU A 75 0.95 -3.07 -17.22
CA LEU A 75 2.10 -2.30 -17.68
C LEU A 75 3.22 -3.22 -18.20
N GLY A 76 3.36 -4.39 -17.57
CA GLY A 76 4.35 -5.40 -17.92
C GLY A 76 4.51 -6.44 -16.81
N ALA A 77 5.15 -7.57 -17.11
CA ALA A 77 5.36 -8.65 -16.13
C ALA A 77 6.10 -8.20 -14.85
N PRO A 78 7.11 -7.31 -14.90
CA PRO A 78 7.74 -6.80 -13.69
C PRO A 78 6.75 -6.12 -12.74
N ASP A 79 5.81 -5.32 -13.25
CA ASP A 79 4.83 -4.60 -12.45
C ASP A 79 3.83 -5.55 -11.79
N VAL A 80 3.37 -6.56 -12.52
CA VAL A 80 2.42 -7.57 -12.01
C VAL A 80 3.04 -8.42 -10.90
N ILE A 81 4.36 -8.64 -10.94
CA ILE A 81 5.05 -9.50 -9.96
C ILE A 81 5.62 -8.67 -8.81
N PHE A 82 6.42 -7.65 -9.11
CA PHE A 82 7.16 -6.91 -8.09
C PHE A 82 6.33 -5.86 -7.37
N GLY A 83 5.27 -5.32 -7.98
CA GLY A 83 4.32 -4.44 -7.30
C GLY A 83 3.67 -5.09 -6.08
N PRO A 84 3.02 -6.27 -6.22
CA PRO A 84 2.48 -7.02 -5.08
C PRO A 84 3.54 -7.43 -4.07
N VAL A 85 4.76 -7.79 -4.49
CA VAL A 85 5.87 -8.11 -3.59
C VAL A 85 6.27 -6.88 -2.76
N ALA A 86 6.31 -5.70 -3.37
CA ALA A 86 6.58 -4.45 -2.65
C ALA A 86 5.52 -4.19 -1.56
N ASN A 87 4.23 -4.34 -1.90
CA ASN A 87 3.13 -4.18 -0.95
C ASN A 87 3.15 -5.24 0.17
N LEU A 88 3.50 -6.49 -0.17
CA LEU A 88 3.68 -7.56 0.81
C LEU A 88 4.75 -7.19 1.85
N VAL A 89 5.93 -6.77 1.38
CA VAL A 89 7.05 -6.39 2.25
C VAL A 89 6.68 -5.16 3.08
N ALA A 90 6.09 -4.14 2.47
CA ALA A 90 5.64 -2.92 3.14
C ALA A 90 4.66 -3.21 4.27
N ALA A 91 3.58 -3.94 3.98
CA ALA A 91 2.55 -4.30 4.95
C ALA A 91 3.10 -5.20 6.07
N TYR A 92 3.99 -6.13 5.73
CA TYR A 92 4.66 -6.98 6.72
C TYR A 92 5.53 -6.17 7.68
N LEU A 93 6.34 -5.24 7.17
CA LEU A 93 7.16 -4.35 8.01
C LEU A 93 6.32 -3.47 8.92
N ILE A 94 5.21 -2.92 8.41
CA ILE A 94 4.27 -2.13 9.22
C ILE A 94 3.64 -2.98 10.32
N MET A 95 3.21 -4.19 10.01
CA MET A 95 2.69 -5.13 11.00
C MET A 95 3.74 -5.48 12.06
N TYR A 96 4.98 -5.68 11.67
CA TYR A 96 6.08 -6.03 12.57
C TYR A 96 6.45 -4.85 13.48
N LEU A 97 6.53 -3.63 12.94
CA LEU A 97 6.91 -2.40 13.66
C LEU A 97 5.71 -1.69 14.31
N ARG A 98 4.53 -2.31 14.40
CA ARG A 98 3.25 -1.70 14.81
C ARG A 98 3.27 -0.93 16.13
N LYS A 99 4.19 -1.24 17.04
CA LYS A 99 4.36 -0.51 18.31
C LYS A 99 4.77 0.97 18.10
N ARG A 100 5.44 1.27 17.00
CA ARG A 100 5.85 2.62 16.62
C ARG A 100 5.19 3.00 15.29
N ARG A 101 3.88 3.27 15.31
CA ARG A 101 3.01 3.39 14.15
C ARG A 101 3.53 4.32 13.04
N LEU A 102 3.95 5.54 13.41
CA LEU A 102 4.49 6.48 12.43
C LEU A 102 5.79 5.96 11.79
N LEU A 103 6.71 5.47 12.62
CA LEU A 103 7.95 4.87 12.12
C LEU A 103 7.67 3.66 11.23
N ALA A 104 6.69 2.83 11.61
CA ALA A 104 6.26 1.69 10.80
C ALA A 104 5.79 2.11 9.41
N CYS A 105 4.95 3.16 9.33
CA CYS A 105 4.46 3.68 8.06
C CYS A 105 5.59 4.26 7.19
N VAL A 106 6.53 5.00 7.80
CA VAL A 106 7.69 5.54 7.08
C VAL A 106 8.58 4.41 6.56
N VAL A 107 8.95 3.45 7.42
CA VAL A 107 9.77 2.29 7.02
C VAL A 107 9.06 1.41 6.00
N GLY A 108 7.74 1.23 6.13
CA GLY A 108 6.94 0.46 5.20
C GLY A 108 6.82 1.10 3.80
N ALA A 109 6.93 2.41 3.68
CA ALA A 109 6.92 3.08 2.38
C ALA A 109 8.21 2.85 1.56
N LEU A 110 9.35 2.62 2.23
CA LEU A 110 10.64 2.49 1.55
C LEU A 110 10.73 1.31 0.58
N PRO A 111 10.27 0.09 0.91
CA PRO A 111 10.30 -1.02 -0.04
C PRO A 111 9.53 -0.74 -1.33
N ILE A 112 8.42 0.01 -1.26
CA ILE A 112 7.64 0.38 -2.44
C ILE A 112 8.49 1.26 -3.34
N GLY A 113 9.10 2.31 -2.79
CA GLY A 113 9.99 3.19 -3.54
C GLY A 113 11.16 2.46 -4.18
N LEU A 114 11.83 1.59 -3.42
CA LEU A 114 13.00 0.85 -3.89
C LEU A 114 12.65 -0.20 -4.94
N ILE A 115 11.63 -1.01 -4.71
CA ILE A 115 11.26 -2.12 -5.59
C ILE A 115 10.57 -1.58 -6.84
N VAL A 116 9.51 -0.78 -6.67
CA VAL A 116 8.72 -0.26 -7.81
C VAL A 116 9.55 0.77 -8.59
N GLY A 117 10.17 1.73 -7.93
CA GLY A 117 11.05 2.71 -8.58
C GLY A 117 12.24 2.06 -9.28
N GLY A 118 12.73 0.93 -8.75
CA GLY A 118 13.84 0.17 -9.30
C GLY A 118 13.60 -0.45 -10.68
N TYR A 119 12.34 -0.72 -11.06
CA TYR A 119 12.00 -1.22 -12.41
C TYR A 119 11.16 -0.25 -13.24
N LEU A 120 10.44 0.70 -12.63
CA LEU A 120 9.46 1.53 -13.32
C LEU A 120 10.09 2.46 -14.37
N TRP A 121 11.36 2.85 -14.18
CA TRP A 121 12.12 3.62 -15.16
C TRP A 121 12.29 2.92 -16.53
N LEU A 122 12.06 1.60 -16.59
CA LEU A 122 12.05 0.85 -17.86
C LEU A 122 10.83 1.17 -18.72
N PHE A 123 9.76 1.68 -18.12
CA PHE A 123 8.49 1.96 -18.79
C PHE A 123 8.21 3.45 -18.94
N PHE A 124 8.74 4.27 -18.01
CA PHE A 124 8.51 5.72 -18.00
C PHE A 124 9.80 6.48 -17.67
N PRO A 125 10.01 7.66 -18.28
CA PRO A 125 11.03 8.58 -17.82
C PRO A 125 10.69 9.09 -16.42
N PRO A 126 11.68 9.37 -15.55
CA PRO A 126 11.43 10.00 -14.26
C PRO A 126 10.87 11.43 -14.47
N PRO A 127 10.17 11.99 -13.47
CA PRO A 127 9.73 13.38 -13.54
C PRO A 127 10.90 14.35 -13.77
N GLU A 128 10.69 15.40 -14.57
CA GLU A 128 11.74 16.36 -14.96
C GLU A 128 12.46 17.00 -13.78
N VAL A 129 11.79 17.16 -12.64
CA VAL A 129 12.37 17.66 -11.39
C VAL A 129 13.60 16.85 -10.94
N PHE A 130 13.66 15.57 -11.32
CA PHE A 130 14.77 14.67 -11.01
C PHE A 130 15.69 14.42 -12.22
N GLY A 131 15.56 15.20 -13.29
CA GLY A 131 16.30 15.03 -14.56
C GLY A 131 17.82 15.14 -14.47
N THR A 132 18.36 15.64 -13.36
CA THR A 132 19.81 15.63 -13.07
C THR A 132 20.32 14.28 -12.54
N LEU A 133 19.42 13.39 -12.14
CA LEU A 133 19.76 12.06 -11.64
C LEU A 133 19.71 11.01 -12.76
N PRO A 134 20.44 9.90 -12.63
CA PRO A 134 20.23 8.74 -13.48
C PRO A 134 18.75 8.31 -13.42
N ALA A 135 18.17 7.85 -14.53
CA ALA A 135 16.74 7.57 -14.66
C ALA A 135 16.19 6.64 -13.56
N TRP A 136 16.93 5.59 -13.23
CA TRP A 136 16.58 4.67 -12.14
C TRP A 136 16.54 5.36 -10.77
N ALA A 137 17.50 6.25 -10.49
CA ALA A 137 17.59 6.95 -9.22
C ALA A 137 16.48 8.00 -9.08
N GLY A 138 16.21 8.77 -10.14
CA GLY A 138 15.10 9.72 -10.19
C GLY A 138 13.76 9.03 -9.97
N MET A 139 13.56 7.85 -10.55
CA MET A 139 12.34 7.06 -10.36
C MET A 139 12.19 6.53 -8.94
N ILE A 140 13.27 5.99 -8.34
CA ILE A 140 13.25 5.54 -6.93
C ILE A 140 12.87 6.69 -6.01
N VAL A 141 13.45 7.88 -6.20
CA VAL A 141 13.11 9.06 -5.38
C VAL A 141 11.64 9.44 -5.58
N SER A 142 11.16 9.51 -6.81
CA SER A 142 9.77 9.86 -7.13
C SER A 142 8.78 8.91 -6.46
N ILE A 143 8.95 7.60 -6.63
CA ILE A 143 8.06 6.60 -6.06
C ILE A 143 8.17 6.56 -4.53
N THR A 144 9.36 6.76 -3.96
CA THR A 144 9.54 6.84 -2.51
C THR A 144 8.76 8.02 -1.92
N VAL A 145 8.84 9.20 -2.52
CA VAL A 145 8.10 10.39 -2.06
C VAL A 145 6.58 10.14 -2.14
N SER A 146 6.09 9.61 -3.25
CA SER A 146 4.67 9.29 -3.42
C SER A 146 4.19 8.25 -2.40
N SER A 147 4.99 7.21 -2.17
CA SER A 147 4.67 6.17 -1.17
C SER A 147 4.69 6.70 0.26
N LEU A 148 5.60 7.62 0.59
CA LEU A 148 5.59 8.31 1.88
C LEU A 148 4.32 9.13 2.06
N ILE A 149 3.85 9.83 1.04
CA ILE A 149 2.58 10.57 1.11
C ILE A 149 1.41 9.59 1.29
N ALA A 150 1.32 8.55 0.48
CA ALA A 150 0.21 7.60 0.54
C ALA A 150 0.19 6.80 1.87
N VAL A 151 1.32 6.23 2.29
CA VAL A 151 1.38 5.32 3.44
C VAL A 151 1.66 6.06 4.75
N ALA A 152 2.66 6.98 4.78
CA ALA A 152 3.10 7.60 6.03
C ALA A 152 2.30 8.86 6.37
N VAL A 153 1.66 9.53 5.41
CA VAL A 153 0.76 10.65 5.71
C VAL A 153 -0.69 10.18 5.70
N ILE A 154 -1.24 9.82 4.54
CA ILE A 154 -2.67 9.46 4.42
C ILE A 154 -2.96 8.19 5.23
N GLY A 155 -2.15 7.14 5.05
CA GLY A 155 -2.31 5.87 5.74
C GLY A 155 -2.19 5.99 7.25
N TYR A 156 -1.23 6.77 7.75
CA TYR A 156 -1.09 7.02 9.18
C TYR A 156 -2.27 7.81 9.75
N LEU A 157 -2.82 8.78 9.03
CA LEU A 157 -4.03 9.51 9.44
C LEU A 157 -5.22 8.55 9.56
N VAL A 158 -5.46 7.72 8.54
CA VAL A 158 -6.53 6.70 8.55
C VAL A 158 -6.33 5.71 9.70
N LEU A 159 -5.11 5.20 9.88
CA LEU A 159 -4.76 4.31 11.01
C LEU A 159 -5.04 4.98 12.35
N SER A 160 -4.67 6.25 12.52
CA SER A 160 -4.84 7.00 13.76
C SER A 160 -6.33 7.22 14.08
N VAL A 161 -7.14 7.52 13.07
CA VAL A 161 -8.60 7.69 13.21
C VAL A 161 -9.25 6.36 13.58
N LEU A 162 -8.95 5.27 12.85
CA LEU A 162 -9.53 3.95 13.11
C LEU A 162 -9.09 3.36 14.45
N SER A 163 -7.94 3.77 14.97
CA SER A 163 -7.44 3.32 16.28
C SER A 163 -8.14 3.96 17.47
N ARG A 164 -9.00 4.97 17.26
CA ARG A 164 -9.73 5.62 18.36
C ARG A 164 -10.67 4.62 19.02
N PRO A 165 -10.76 4.61 20.38
CA PRO A 165 -11.61 3.67 21.12
C PRO A 165 -13.05 3.63 20.62
N ASN A 166 -13.63 4.80 20.37
CA ASN A 166 -15.01 4.96 19.89
C ASN A 166 -15.29 4.28 18.52
N ILE A 167 -14.24 4.02 17.74
CA ILE A 167 -14.35 3.35 16.42
C ILE A 167 -13.95 1.88 16.54
N ILE A 168 -12.83 1.60 17.23
CA ILE A 168 -12.28 0.25 17.25
C ILE A 168 -13.06 -0.72 18.15
N GLU A 169 -13.63 -0.25 19.27
CA GLU A 169 -14.37 -1.11 20.18
C GLU A 169 -15.66 -1.68 19.57
N PRO A 170 -16.51 -0.90 18.89
CA PRO A 170 -17.65 -1.44 18.16
C PRO A 170 -17.27 -2.45 17.07
N LEU A 171 -16.12 -2.27 16.42
CA LEU A 171 -15.63 -3.21 15.42
C LEU A 171 -15.18 -4.52 16.06
N LYS A 172 -14.48 -4.45 17.18
CA LYS A 172 -14.09 -5.64 17.99
C LYS A 172 -15.32 -6.40 18.49
N SER A 173 -16.33 -5.72 19.00
CA SER A 173 -17.57 -6.36 19.50
C SER A 173 -18.34 -7.09 18.41
N ARG A 174 -18.21 -6.66 17.14
CA ARG A 174 -18.77 -7.32 15.96
C ARG A 174 -17.87 -8.42 15.40
N GLY A 175 -16.80 -8.78 16.10
CA GLY A 175 -15.93 -9.91 15.75
C GLY A 175 -14.77 -9.59 14.83
N LEU A 176 -14.48 -8.30 14.55
CA LEU A 176 -13.28 -7.94 13.79
C LEU A 176 -12.04 -8.20 14.65
N LYS A 177 -11.11 -8.97 14.09
CA LYS A 177 -9.83 -9.22 14.75
C LYS A 177 -8.94 -7.98 14.67
N VAL A 178 -8.59 -7.47 15.83
CA VAL A 178 -7.59 -6.41 15.98
C VAL A 178 -6.38 -7.01 16.67
N VAL A 179 -5.20 -6.77 16.10
CA VAL A 179 -3.96 -7.23 16.69
C VAL A 179 -3.69 -6.39 17.93
N ALA A 180 -3.86 -7.02 19.11
CA ALA A 180 -3.64 -6.35 20.38
C ALA A 180 -2.20 -5.80 20.46
N GLU A 181 -2.06 -4.60 21.00
CA GLU A 181 -0.78 -4.08 21.44
C GLU A 181 -0.34 -4.94 22.65
N LYS A 182 0.59 -5.89 22.43
CA LYS A 182 1.31 -6.55 23.50
C LYS A 182 2.54 -5.74 23.87
#